data_de41d93d6163793cd169e30c7db518b4
#
_entry.id   de41d93d6163793cd169e30c7db518b4
#
_cell.length_a   1.000
_cell.length_b   1.000
_cell.length_c   1.000
_cell.angle_alpha   90.00
_cell.angle_beta   90.00
_cell.angle_gamma   90.00
#
_symmetry.space_group_name_H-M   'P 1'
#
loop_
_entity.id
_entity.type
_entity.pdbx_description
1 polymer ?
#
loop_
_entity_poly.entity_id
_entity_poly.type
_entity_poly.pdbx_seq_one_letter_code
_entity_poly.pdbx_strand_id
1 'polypeptide(L)'
;YRNLFAFINNEYANVPQIYGTVGMKYQERFGNTDQPISTPRTTIPSSENYLDYRDVKVFEASTISDQHIDILKKYIEYTEQLLFKDKRVKRENLYPILVVQLDSENYQSAITLEEEYCQYLNDEYPTTFNNSRCNPQNHDRKADGSIGLFTDGGRVSGSSISGAPSNRECCYLFISGSFDLSWDSSSQAYVTIHEMYHIFQISNVVDFDYELQQKITGKRIGDDKRDKPFWMEGYATYFSHLYYSRDINDFSHLQNEMYGGLFSCYCGDNQPTIKERYLNGPELYNVTWESDWAVGYQVGAWFVAYLNNIHGEDSIFDFWFKTQNGKLFEENFLDVYGKDYRTYVDEFEDFIRNSSESEIMSILPSS
;
A
#
# COMPACT_ATOMS: atom_id res chain seq x y z
N TYR A 1 3.89 -2.91 13.11
CA TYR A 1 2.57 -3.28 12.56
C TYR A 1 1.52 -3.43 13.65
N ARG A 2 1.80 -4.05 14.81
CA ARG A 2 0.83 -4.19 15.91
C ARG A 2 0.31 -2.87 16.48
N ASN A 3 1.12 -1.82 16.48
CA ASN A 3 0.77 -0.55 17.14
C ASN A 3 -0.05 0.38 16.24
N LEU A 4 0.04 0.27 14.92
CA LEU A 4 -0.67 1.17 14.01
C LEU A 4 -2.18 1.00 14.10
N PHE A 5 -2.67 -0.25 14.02
CA PHE A 5 -4.10 -0.53 14.14
C PHE A 5 -4.63 -0.29 15.55
N ALA A 6 -3.82 -0.53 16.60
CA ALA A 6 -4.19 -0.18 17.98
C ALA A 6 -4.31 1.34 18.17
N PHE A 7 -3.44 2.14 17.54
CA PHE A 7 -3.46 3.59 17.65
C PHE A 7 -4.67 4.20 16.89
N ILE A 8 -4.89 3.79 15.63
CA ILE A 8 -6.06 4.22 14.84
C ILE A 8 -7.35 3.84 15.58
N ASN A 9 -7.40 2.67 16.17
CA ASN A 9 -8.60 2.16 16.82
C ASN A 9 -8.86 2.70 18.23
N ASN A 10 -7.87 3.15 18.98
CA ASN A 10 -8.06 3.65 20.35
C ASN A 10 -8.42 5.13 20.41
N GLU A 11 -7.91 5.98 19.54
CA GLU A 11 -8.26 7.41 19.52
C GLU A 11 -9.49 7.72 18.67
N TYR A 12 -9.82 6.90 17.68
CA TYR A 12 -10.90 7.13 16.71
C TYR A 12 -12.02 6.08 16.78
N ALA A 13 -12.13 5.32 17.85
CA ALA A 13 -13.15 4.28 18.04
C ALA A 13 -14.61 4.76 17.90
N ASN A 14 -14.85 6.08 17.81
CA ASN A 14 -16.16 6.70 17.63
C ASN A 14 -16.37 7.33 16.23
N VAL A 15 -15.51 7.04 15.26
CA VAL A 15 -15.62 7.62 13.91
C VAL A 15 -15.64 6.51 12.86
N PRO A 16 -16.74 5.73 12.77
CA PRO A 16 -16.89 4.68 11.75
C PRO A 16 -17.06 5.21 10.33
N GLN A 17 -17.00 6.52 10.09
CA GLN A 17 -17.48 7.14 8.85
C GLN A 17 -16.44 7.98 8.08
N ILE A 18 -15.16 7.97 8.45
CA ILE A 18 -14.22 8.93 7.87
C ILE A 18 -14.00 8.67 6.37
N TYR A 19 -13.89 7.43 5.94
CA TYR A 19 -13.70 7.11 4.51
C TYR A 19 -14.96 7.33 3.68
N GLY A 20 -16.13 6.96 4.19
CA GLY A 20 -17.41 7.23 3.51
C GLY A 20 -17.78 8.73 3.45
N THR A 21 -17.34 9.52 4.46
CA THR A 21 -17.67 10.95 4.53
C THR A 21 -16.84 11.79 3.57
N VAL A 22 -15.59 11.42 3.29
CA VAL A 22 -14.76 12.13 2.29
C VAL A 22 -15.36 11.94 0.90
N GLY A 23 -15.76 10.73 0.53
CA GLY A 23 -16.43 10.47 -0.73
C GLY A 23 -17.79 11.21 -0.86
N MET A 24 -18.61 11.21 0.20
CA MET A 24 -19.90 11.92 0.19
C MET A 24 -19.77 13.45 0.14
N LYS A 25 -18.85 14.07 0.91
CA LYS A 25 -18.61 15.52 0.83
C LYS A 25 -18.00 15.94 -0.50
N TYR A 26 -17.24 15.06 -1.13
CA TYR A 26 -16.73 15.28 -2.47
C TYR A 26 -17.86 15.28 -3.51
N GLN A 27 -18.78 14.33 -3.46
CA GLN A 27 -19.96 14.28 -4.33
C GLN A 27 -20.87 15.52 -4.17
N GLU A 28 -21.05 16.01 -2.94
CA GLU A 28 -21.82 17.24 -2.67
C GLU A 28 -21.15 18.51 -3.27
N ARG A 29 -19.80 18.55 -3.31
CA ARG A 29 -19.05 19.73 -3.77
C ARG A 29 -18.84 19.77 -5.29
N PHE A 30 -18.75 18.62 -5.96
CA PHE A 30 -18.39 18.51 -7.38
C PHE A 30 -19.47 17.90 -8.28
N GLY A 31 -20.64 17.58 -7.74
CA GLY A 31 -21.79 17.06 -8.46
C GLY A 31 -21.76 15.54 -8.65
N ASN A 32 -22.94 14.97 -8.57
CA ASN A 32 -23.17 13.54 -8.72
C ASN A 32 -22.97 13.15 -10.19
N THR A 33 -21.89 12.48 -10.53
CA THR A 33 -21.74 11.87 -11.86
C THR A 33 -22.32 10.46 -11.81
N ASP A 34 -23.65 10.35 -11.60
CA ASP A 34 -24.40 9.13 -11.86
C ASP A 34 -24.41 8.81 -13.37
N GLN A 35 -23.25 8.53 -13.92
CA GLN A 35 -23.14 7.79 -15.16
C GLN A 35 -22.96 6.31 -14.79
N PRO A 36 -23.78 5.42 -15.32
CA PRO A 36 -23.51 3.98 -15.14
C PRO A 36 -22.10 3.72 -15.67
N ILE A 37 -21.26 3.14 -14.82
CA ILE A 37 -19.91 2.74 -15.17
C ILE A 37 -20.03 1.81 -16.38
N SER A 38 -19.79 2.35 -17.57
CA SER A 38 -19.59 1.52 -18.73
C SER A 38 -18.35 0.69 -18.43
N THR A 39 -18.54 -0.62 -18.30
CA THR A 39 -17.44 -1.57 -18.18
C THR A 39 -16.39 -1.20 -19.21
N PRO A 40 -15.16 -0.83 -18.81
CA PRO A 40 -14.12 -0.53 -19.77
C PRO A 40 -13.84 -1.81 -20.55
N ARG A 41 -14.14 -1.81 -21.84
CA ARG A 41 -13.69 -2.82 -22.79
C ARG A 41 -12.21 -2.55 -23.07
N THR A 42 -11.36 -2.68 -22.08
CA THR A 42 -9.95 -2.89 -22.35
C THR A 42 -9.77 -4.38 -22.58
N THR A 43 -9.60 -4.74 -23.81
CA THR A 43 -9.05 -6.05 -24.19
C THR A 43 -7.65 -6.13 -23.59
N ILE A 44 -7.54 -6.68 -22.37
CA ILE A 44 -6.27 -7.19 -21.86
C ILE A 44 -5.83 -8.21 -22.93
N PRO A 45 -4.63 -8.09 -23.50
CA PRO A 45 -4.15 -9.12 -24.38
C PRO A 45 -4.19 -10.43 -23.61
N SER A 46 -4.95 -11.41 -24.07
CA SER A 46 -4.92 -12.77 -23.52
C SER A 46 -3.51 -13.31 -23.71
N SER A 47 -2.66 -13.13 -22.72
CA SER A 47 -1.31 -13.70 -22.74
C SER A 47 -1.39 -15.08 -22.16
N GLU A 48 -1.44 -16.07 -23.01
CA GLU A 48 -1.42 -17.50 -22.65
C GLU A 48 -0.15 -17.95 -21.89
N ASN A 49 0.77 -17.03 -21.49
CA ASN A 49 2.10 -17.41 -20.97
C ASN A 49 2.54 -16.63 -19.71
N TYR A 50 1.62 -16.02 -18.95
CA TYR A 50 2.04 -15.08 -17.91
C TYR A 50 1.97 -15.63 -16.48
N LEU A 51 1.07 -16.56 -16.21
CA LEU A 51 0.91 -17.21 -14.89
C LEU A 51 2.01 -18.25 -14.56
N ASP A 52 2.93 -18.51 -15.48
CA ASP A 52 4.04 -19.46 -15.26
C ASP A 52 5.10 -18.96 -14.26
N TYR A 53 4.96 -17.75 -13.68
CA TYR A 53 6.04 -17.16 -12.88
C TYR A 53 5.76 -17.04 -11.39
N ARG A 54 4.48 -17.00 -10.98
CA ARG A 54 4.14 -16.87 -9.58
C ARG A 54 2.79 -17.51 -9.26
N ASP A 55 2.78 -18.39 -8.26
CA ASP A 55 1.56 -18.95 -7.74
C ASP A 55 0.84 -17.90 -6.86
N VAL A 56 -0.43 -17.66 -7.16
CA VAL A 56 -1.32 -16.80 -6.36
C VAL A 56 -2.44 -17.69 -5.81
N LYS A 57 -2.48 -17.83 -4.48
CA LYS A 57 -3.55 -18.53 -3.79
C LYS A 57 -4.42 -17.53 -3.04
N VAL A 58 -5.72 -17.56 -3.32
CA VAL A 58 -6.70 -16.68 -2.65
C VAL A 58 -7.48 -17.52 -1.63
N PHE A 59 -7.57 -16.99 -0.40
CA PHE A 59 -8.47 -17.40 0.66
C PHE A 59 -9.50 -16.30 0.81
N GLU A 60 -10.78 -16.62 0.74
CA GLU A 60 -11.85 -15.64 0.72
C GLU A 60 -12.94 -15.93 1.74
N ALA A 61 -13.40 -14.89 2.44
CA ALA A 61 -14.56 -15.01 3.31
C ALA A 61 -15.81 -15.29 2.47
N SER A 62 -16.63 -16.26 2.92
CA SER A 62 -17.84 -16.71 2.18
C SER A 62 -18.90 -15.61 1.99
N THR A 63 -18.76 -14.49 2.68
CA THR A 63 -19.63 -13.31 2.59
C THR A 63 -19.18 -12.30 1.54
N ILE A 64 -17.96 -12.44 1.02
CA ILE A 64 -17.44 -11.56 -0.04
C ILE A 64 -18.05 -11.97 -1.38
N SER A 65 -18.44 -10.99 -2.18
CA SER A 65 -19.02 -11.26 -3.50
C SER A 65 -17.97 -11.67 -4.53
N ASP A 66 -18.33 -12.50 -5.48
CA ASP A 66 -17.49 -12.89 -6.62
C ASP A 66 -16.92 -11.66 -7.35
N GLN A 67 -17.70 -10.58 -7.43
CA GLN A 67 -17.25 -9.33 -8.06
C GLN A 67 -16.03 -8.72 -7.37
N HIS A 68 -15.98 -8.73 -6.02
CA HIS A 68 -14.82 -8.22 -5.28
C HIS A 68 -13.59 -9.10 -5.53
N ILE A 69 -13.80 -10.41 -5.58
CA ILE A 69 -12.72 -11.36 -5.87
C ILE A 69 -12.20 -11.20 -7.30
N ASP A 70 -13.08 -10.98 -8.27
CA ASP A 70 -12.70 -10.76 -9.66
C ASP A 70 -11.88 -9.45 -9.82
N ILE A 71 -12.28 -8.38 -9.12
CA ILE A 71 -11.53 -7.13 -9.09
C ILE A 71 -10.15 -7.34 -8.46
N LEU A 72 -10.09 -8.01 -7.31
CA LEU A 72 -8.83 -8.35 -6.64
C LEU A 72 -7.89 -9.12 -7.60
N LYS A 73 -8.37 -10.21 -8.20
CA LYS A 73 -7.59 -11.04 -9.15
C LYS A 73 -7.14 -10.23 -10.36
N LYS A 74 -8.04 -9.43 -10.95
CA LYS A 74 -7.71 -8.54 -12.09
C LYS A 74 -6.54 -7.62 -11.75
N TYR A 75 -6.57 -6.97 -10.60
CA TYR A 75 -5.52 -5.99 -10.27
C TYR A 75 -4.24 -6.61 -9.71
N ILE A 76 -4.29 -7.81 -9.16
CA ILE A 76 -3.08 -8.61 -8.92
C ILE A 76 -2.40 -8.91 -10.28
N GLU A 77 -3.14 -9.45 -11.25
CA GLU A 77 -2.61 -9.77 -12.58
C GLU A 77 -2.10 -8.51 -13.29
N TYR A 78 -2.86 -7.42 -13.28
CA TYR A 78 -2.46 -6.15 -13.87
C TYR A 78 -1.13 -5.65 -13.29
N THR A 79 -0.99 -5.70 -11.96
CA THR A 79 0.22 -5.22 -11.28
C THR A 79 1.41 -6.16 -11.51
N GLU A 80 1.18 -7.48 -11.55
CA GLU A 80 2.21 -8.45 -11.94
C GLU A 80 2.75 -8.13 -13.35
N GLN A 81 1.87 -7.83 -14.28
CA GLN A 81 2.27 -7.46 -15.63
C GLN A 81 3.03 -6.14 -15.69
N LEU A 82 2.72 -5.20 -14.85
CA LEU A 82 3.30 -3.86 -14.84
C LEU A 82 4.67 -3.84 -14.17
N LEU A 83 4.78 -4.42 -12.96
CA LEU A 83 5.94 -4.29 -12.10
C LEU A 83 6.98 -5.41 -12.28
N PHE A 84 6.54 -6.63 -12.58
CA PHE A 84 7.42 -7.81 -12.53
C PHE A 84 7.87 -8.33 -13.91
N LYS A 85 7.46 -7.67 -15.00
CA LYS A 85 7.95 -7.98 -16.35
C LYS A 85 9.37 -7.50 -16.64
N ASP A 86 9.84 -6.50 -15.92
CA ASP A 86 11.15 -5.93 -16.15
C ASP A 86 12.24 -7.01 -15.98
N LYS A 87 13.19 -7.01 -16.91
CA LYS A 87 14.33 -7.95 -16.88
C LYS A 87 15.24 -7.79 -15.67
N ARG A 88 15.15 -6.66 -14.96
CA ARG A 88 15.90 -6.37 -13.72
C ARG A 88 15.31 -7.06 -12.49
N VAL A 89 14.07 -7.54 -12.58
CA VAL A 89 13.44 -8.31 -11.49
C VAL A 89 14.19 -9.63 -11.32
N LYS A 90 14.64 -9.89 -10.09
CA LYS A 90 15.26 -11.17 -9.73
C LYS A 90 14.19 -12.25 -9.62
N ARG A 91 14.21 -13.20 -10.55
CA ARG A 91 13.19 -14.27 -10.60
C ARG A 91 13.19 -15.15 -9.36
N GLU A 92 14.34 -15.37 -8.77
CA GLU A 92 14.52 -16.11 -7.50
C GLU A 92 13.85 -15.45 -6.29
N ASN A 93 13.47 -14.17 -6.39
CA ASN A 93 12.78 -13.42 -5.34
C ASN A 93 11.26 -13.36 -5.56
N LEU A 94 10.75 -14.02 -6.61
CA LEU A 94 9.33 -14.09 -6.92
C LEU A 94 8.67 -15.27 -6.19
N TYR A 95 8.50 -15.12 -4.87
CA TYR A 95 7.80 -16.11 -4.06
C TYR A 95 6.30 -16.13 -4.33
N PRO A 96 5.61 -17.25 -4.06
CA PRO A 96 4.15 -17.32 -4.10
C PRO A 96 3.49 -16.20 -3.32
N ILE A 97 2.32 -15.75 -3.76
CA ILE A 97 1.50 -14.77 -3.05
C ILE A 97 0.29 -15.47 -2.46
N LEU A 98 0.17 -15.45 -1.15
CA LEU A 98 -1.01 -15.91 -0.44
C LEU A 98 -1.87 -14.69 -0.13
N VAL A 99 -3.03 -14.61 -0.74
CA VAL A 99 -3.97 -13.50 -0.60
C VAL A 99 -5.10 -13.93 0.32
N VAL A 100 -5.41 -13.12 1.32
CA VAL A 100 -6.54 -13.36 2.23
C VAL A 100 -7.50 -12.19 2.11
N GLN A 101 -8.67 -12.42 1.50
CA GLN A 101 -9.74 -11.44 1.40
C GLN A 101 -10.68 -11.56 2.59
N LEU A 102 -10.64 -10.57 3.47
CA LEU A 102 -11.40 -10.52 4.71
C LEU A 102 -12.72 -9.76 4.53
N ASP A 103 -13.72 -10.15 5.30
CA ASP A 103 -14.92 -9.37 5.55
C ASP A 103 -14.75 -8.64 6.89
N SER A 104 -14.63 -7.33 6.85
CA SER A 104 -14.38 -6.49 8.05
C SER A 104 -15.51 -6.53 9.07
N GLU A 105 -16.71 -6.87 8.65
CA GLU A 105 -17.89 -6.96 9.51
C GLU A 105 -18.06 -8.36 10.13
N ASN A 106 -17.29 -9.34 9.66
CA ASN A 106 -17.43 -10.73 10.08
C ASN A 106 -16.17 -11.29 10.76
N TYR A 107 -16.01 -10.96 12.03
CA TYR A 107 -14.88 -11.40 12.84
C TYR A 107 -14.71 -12.92 12.88
N GLN A 108 -15.82 -13.68 12.94
CA GLN A 108 -15.76 -15.15 12.97
C GLN A 108 -15.24 -15.72 11.64
N SER A 109 -15.59 -15.11 10.53
CA SER A 109 -15.05 -15.48 9.22
C SER A 109 -13.53 -15.29 9.15
N ALA A 110 -13.00 -14.23 9.75
CA ALA A 110 -11.55 -14.00 9.81
C ALA A 110 -10.82 -15.10 10.61
N ILE A 111 -11.42 -15.59 11.71
CA ILE A 111 -10.87 -16.74 12.48
C ILE A 111 -10.87 -18.00 11.62
N THR A 112 -11.96 -18.27 10.89
CA THR A 112 -12.03 -19.43 9.99
C THR A 112 -10.95 -19.36 8.91
N LEU A 113 -10.72 -18.18 8.33
CA LEU A 113 -9.66 -17.98 7.34
C LEU A 113 -8.25 -18.12 7.94
N GLU A 114 -8.04 -17.75 9.22
CA GLU A 114 -6.78 -18.06 9.93
C GLU A 114 -6.53 -19.57 9.96
N GLU A 115 -7.56 -20.38 10.21
CA GLU A 115 -7.44 -21.84 10.26
C GLU A 115 -7.16 -22.42 8.88
N GLU A 116 -7.89 -22.03 7.86
CA GLU A 116 -7.68 -22.48 6.48
C GLU A 116 -6.28 -22.11 5.96
N TYR A 117 -5.84 -20.87 6.19
CA TYR A 117 -4.51 -20.43 5.85
C TYR A 117 -3.41 -21.24 6.56
N CYS A 118 -3.58 -21.47 7.88
CA CYS A 118 -2.61 -22.23 8.65
C CYS A 118 -2.57 -23.69 8.24
N GLN A 119 -3.71 -24.29 7.91
CA GLN A 119 -3.76 -25.65 7.38
C GLN A 119 -3.02 -25.74 6.04
N TYR A 120 -3.25 -24.80 5.14
CA TYR A 120 -2.56 -24.74 3.86
C TYR A 120 -1.04 -24.60 4.03
N LEU A 121 -0.57 -23.71 4.94
CA LEU A 121 0.86 -23.60 5.24
C LEU A 121 1.46 -24.90 5.77
N ASN A 122 0.73 -25.61 6.63
CA ASN A 122 1.19 -26.90 7.16
C ASN A 122 1.35 -27.95 6.06
N ASP A 123 0.43 -27.97 5.11
CA ASP A 123 0.38 -28.98 4.06
C ASP A 123 1.37 -28.70 2.94
N GLU A 124 1.49 -27.43 2.49
CA GLU A 124 2.28 -27.07 1.34
C GLU A 124 3.67 -26.49 1.70
N TYR A 125 3.77 -25.84 2.88
CA TYR A 125 4.99 -25.16 3.31
C TYR A 125 5.35 -25.45 4.77
N PRO A 126 5.61 -26.74 5.15
CA PRO A 126 5.76 -27.15 6.53
C PRO A 126 6.91 -26.43 7.28
N THR A 127 7.97 -26.04 6.59
CA THR A 127 9.07 -25.29 7.23
C THR A 127 8.61 -23.89 7.60
N THR A 128 7.89 -23.20 6.72
CA THR A 128 7.28 -21.90 7.00
C THR A 128 6.25 -22.00 8.12
N PHE A 129 5.39 -23.02 8.09
CA PHE A 129 4.44 -23.30 9.16
C PHE A 129 5.13 -23.44 10.52
N ASN A 130 6.20 -24.22 10.60
CA ASN A 130 6.94 -24.45 11.84
C ASN A 130 7.52 -23.16 12.46
N ASN A 131 7.85 -22.16 11.63
CA ASN A 131 8.40 -20.88 12.06
C ASN A 131 7.35 -19.76 12.21
N SER A 132 6.11 -20.03 11.86
CA SER A 132 5.01 -19.05 11.85
C SER A 132 4.20 -19.07 13.15
N ARG A 133 3.29 -18.11 13.26
CA ARG A 133 2.25 -18.09 14.31
C ARG A 133 1.23 -19.21 14.18
N CYS A 134 1.12 -19.81 13.01
CA CYS A 134 0.25 -20.96 12.76
C CYS A 134 0.63 -22.17 13.62
N ASN A 135 1.92 -22.32 13.93
CA ASN A 135 2.37 -23.40 14.80
C ASN A 135 2.01 -23.13 16.28
N PRO A 136 1.22 -23.98 16.94
CA PRO A 136 0.83 -23.81 18.33
C PRO A 136 2.02 -23.74 19.32
N GLN A 137 3.19 -24.24 18.94
CA GLN A 137 4.40 -24.12 19.75
C GLN A 137 4.97 -22.70 19.78
N ASN A 138 4.68 -21.90 18.78
CA ASN A 138 5.19 -20.54 18.66
C ASN A 138 4.21 -19.48 19.17
N HIS A 139 2.94 -19.80 19.26
CA HIS A 139 1.90 -18.85 19.66
C HIS A 139 0.65 -19.53 20.19
N ASP A 140 0.18 -19.08 21.34
CA ASP A 140 -1.07 -19.56 21.93
C ASP A 140 -2.28 -18.93 21.22
N ARG A 141 -3.34 -19.71 21.02
CA ARG A 141 -4.63 -19.19 20.60
C ARG A 141 -5.23 -18.32 21.70
N LYS A 142 -5.86 -17.22 21.31
CA LYS A 142 -6.64 -16.36 22.20
C LYS A 142 -7.92 -17.09 22.65
N ALA A 143 -8.60 -16.55 23.67
CA ALA A 143 -9.83 -17.14 24.20
C ALA A 143 -10.98 -17.26 23.18
N ASP A 144 -10.97 -16.41 22.15
CA ASP A 144 -11.91 -16.42 21.02
C ASP A 144 -11.53 -17.41 19.90
N GLY A 145 -10.42 -18.13 20.07
CA GLY A 145 -9.90 -19.08 19.09
C GLY A 145 -8.92 -18.50 18.07
N SER A 146 -8.81 -17.17 17.96
CA SER A 146 -7.91 -16.53 17.02
C SER A 146 -6.44 -16.66 17.41
N ILE A 147 -5.54 -16.62 16.42
CA ILE A 147 -4.09 -16.50 16.62
C ILE A 147 -3.60 -15.07 16.33
N GLY A 148 -4.48 -14.20 15.87
CA GLY A 148 -4.21 -12.80 15.61
C GLY A 148 -3.34 -12.57 14.39
N LEU A 149 -3.51 -13.37 13.35
CA LEU A 149 -2.97 -13.11 12.01
C LEU A 149 -3.86 -12.11 11.26
N PHE A 150 -5.17 -12.39 11.25
CA PHE A 150 -6.18 -11.60 10.52
C PHE A 150 -7.12 -10.85 11.46
N THR A 151 -6.83 -10.90 12.75
CA THR A 151 -7.65 -10.29 13.80
C THR A 151 -6.78 -9.55 14.81
N ASP A 152 -7.25 -8.40 15.30
CA ASP A 152 -6.61 -7.68 16.38
C ASP A 152 -7.65 -7.10 17.34
N GLY A 153 -7.57 -7.50 18.61
CA GLY A 153 -8.41 -6.96 19.70
C GLY A 153 -9.93 -7.09 19.47
N GLY A 154 -10.39 -8.16 18.79
CA GLY A 154 -11.81 -8.36 18.46
C GLY A 154 -12.25 -7.70 17.15
N ARG A 155 -11.31 -7.26 16.31
CA ARG A 155 -11.55 -6.63 15.01
C ARG A 155 -10.82 -7.39 13.90
N VAL A 156 -11.32 -7.25 12.69
CA VAL A 156 -10.68 -7.76 11.48
C VAL A 156 -9.54 -6.82 11.07
N SER A 157 -8.42 -7.39 10.61
CA SER A 157 -7.27 -6.62 10.12
C SER A 157 -7.61 -5.85 8.84
N GLY A 158 -6.98 -4.70 8.67
CA GLY A 158 -7.01 -3.94 7.41
C GLY A 158 -6.08 -4.52 6.35
N SER A 159 -6.03 -3.88 5.19
CA SER A 159 -5.13 -4.28 4.12
C SER A 159 -3.67 -4.09 4.52
N SER A 160 -2.83 -5.05 4.19
CA SER A 160 -1.40 -5.01 4.48
C SER A 160 -0.64 -6.14 3.79
N ILE A 161 0.67 -5.94 3.64
CA ILE A 161 1.60 -7.00 3.27
C ILE A 161 2.37 -7.44 4.51
N SER A 162 2.52 -8.74 4.68
CA SER A 162 3.44 -9.32 5.65
C SER A 162 4.24 -10.47 5.05
N GLY A 163 5.38 -10.77 5.68
CA GLY A 163 6.16 -11.94 5.31
C GLY A 163 7.03 -11.75 4.06
N ALA A 164 7.96 -10.79 4.07
CA ALA A 164 9.12 -11.01 3.22
C ALA A 164 9.82 -12.29 3.72
N PRO A 165 9.96 -13.33 2.89
CA PRO A 165 10.60 -14.55 3.32
C PRO A 165 12.08 -14.27 3.58
N SER A 166 12.44 -14.15 4.86
CA SER A 166 13.83 -13.94 5.29
C SER A 166 14.73 -15.17 5.03
N ASN A 167 14.12 -16.30 4.69
CA ASN A 167 14.78 -17.58 4.53
C ASN A 167 14.53 -18.29 3.19
N ARG A 168 13.87 -17.62 2.23
CA ARG A 168 13.55 -18.14 0.90
C ARG A 168 12.64 -19.38 0.89
N GLU A 169 11.83 -19.60 1.92
CA GLU A 169 11.04 -20.85 2.03
C GLU A 169 9.59 -20.71 1.58
N CYS A 170 8.99 -19.56 1.67
CA CYS A 170 7.61 -19.16 1.25
C CYS A 170 7.45 -17.67 1.59
N CYS A 171 6.49 -17.12 1.41
CA CYS A 171 5.43 -16.61 0.56
C CYS A 171 5.28 -15.14 0.93
N TYR A 172 4.81 -14.30 0.04
CA TYR A 172 4.24 -13.01 0.44
C TYR A 172 2.82 -13.26 0.94
N LEU A 173 2.47 -12.68 2.06
CA LEU A 173 1.09 -12.67 2.55
C LEU A 173 0.48 -11.30 2.29
N PHE A 174 -0.50 -11.27 1.41
CA PHE A 174 -1.32 -10.09 1.16
C PHE A 174 -2.66 -10.24 1.88
N ILE A 175 -2.90 -9.42 2.90
CA ILE A 175 -4.17 -9.32 3.58
C ILE A 175 -4.96 -8.19 2.92
N SER A 176 -6.12 -8.52 2.34
CA SER A 176 -7.06 -7.55 1.78
C SER A 176 -8.27 -7.46 2.72
N GLY A 177 -8.33 -6.41 3.53
CA GLY A 177 -9.47 -6.14 4.40
C GLY A 177 -10.44 -5.20 3.70
N SER A 178 -11.70 -5.62 3.52
CA SER A 178 -12.75 -4.69 3.16
C SER A 178 -13.24 -4.00 4.43
N PHE A 179 -13.04 -2.70 4.55
CA PHE A 179 -13.56 -1.93 5.70
C PHE A 179 -15.06 -1.69 5.65
N ASP A 180 -15.65 -1.88 4.48
CA ASP A 180 -17.08 -1.79 4.21
C ASP A 180 -17.37 -2.62 2.96
N LEU A 181 -18.37 -3.49 3.01
CA LEU A 181 -18.88 -4.20 1.82
C LEU A 181 -19.46 -3.24 0.78
N SER A 182 -19.68 -1.97 1.17
CA SER A 182 -20.03 -0.87 0.27
C SER A 182 -18.83 -0.26 -0.45
N TRP A 183 -17.60 -0.75 -0.23
CA TRP A 183 -16.45 -0.30 -1.02
C TRP A 183 -16.77 -0.45 -2.50
N ASP A 184 -16.65 0.66 -3.17
CA ASP A 184 -16.78 0.62 -4.61
C ASP A 184 -15.62 -0.16 -5.24
N SER A 185 -15.81 -0.55 -6.48
CA SER A 185 -14.82 -1.29 -7.24
C SER A 185 -13.48 -0.56 -7.37
N SER A 186 -13.48 0.78 -7.25
CA SER A 186 -12.28 1.58 -7.33
C SER A 186 -11.39 1.40 -6.09
N SER A 187 -11.99 1.42 -4.89
CA SER A 187 -11.26 1.23 -3.64
C SER A 187 -10.57 -0.12 -3.58
N GLN A 188 -11.27 -1.21 -3.94
CA GLN A 188 -10.65 -2.54 -4.02
C GLN A 188 -9.50 -2.57 -5.02
N ALA A 189 -9.65 -1.89 -6.17
CA ALA A 189 -8.66 -1.85 -7.23
C ALA A 189 -7.36 -1.16 -6.80
N TYR A 190 -7.43 0.11 -6.37
CA TYR A 190 -6.22 0.85 -6.03
C TYR A 190 -5.55 0.32 -4.76
N VAL A 191 -6.30 -0.20 -3.78
CA VAL A 191 -5.70 -0.87 -2.61
C VAL A 191 -4.95 -2.13 -3.03
N THR A 192 -5.51 -2.93 -3.94
CA THR A 192 -4.80 -4.10 -4.48
C THR A 192 -3.48 -3.70 -5.16
N ILE A 193 -3.49 -2.65 -5.98
CA ILE A 193 -2.28 -2.14 -6.63
C ILE A 193 -1.28 -1.66 -5.57
N HIS A 194 -1.74 -0.95 -4.53
CA HIS A 194 -0.92 -0.44 -3.44
C HIS A 194 -0.15 -1.56 -2.73
N GLU A 195 -0.86 -2.60 -2.30
CA GLU A 195 -0.24 -3.72 -1.60
C GLU A 195 0.68 -4.55 -2.51
N MET A 196 0.30 -4.74 -3.77
CA MET A 196 1.17 -5.38 -4.76
C MET A 196 2.44 -4.56 -5.03
N TYR A 197 2.35 -3.23 -4.93
CA TYR A 197 3.52 -2.37 -5.03
C TYR A 197 4.50 -2.61 -3.86
N HIS A 198 3.99 -2.84 -2.65
CA HIS A 198 4.83 -3.22 -1.52
C HIS A 198 5.53 -4.57 -1.74
N ILE A 199 4.86 -5.55 -2.36
CA ILE A 199 5.51 -6.80 -2.76
C ILE A 199 6.67 -6.52 -3.71
N PHE A 200 6.48 -5.62 -4.70
CA PHE A 200 7.55 -5.21 -5.60
C PHE A 200 8.71 -4.55 -4.85
N GLN A 201 8.45 -3.62 -3.95
CA GLN A 201 9.48 -2.97 -3.13
C GLN A 201 10.29 -4.00 -2.34
N ILE A 202 9.62 -4.90 -1.64
CA ILE A 202 10.25 -5.89 -0.76
C ILE A 202 11.01 -6.94 -1.57
N SER A 203 10.51 -7.34 -2.74
CA SER A 203 11.17 -8.34 -3.59
C SER A 203 12.58 -7.93 -4.03
N ASN A 204 12.87 -6.64 -4.06
CA ASN A 204 14.19 -6.11 -4.40
C ASN A 204 15.20 -6.19 -3.24
N VAL A 205 14.76 -6.42 -2.00
CA VAL A 205 15.61 -6.41 -0.81
C VAL A 205 15.56 -7.69 0.02
N VAL A 206 14.87 -8.72 -0.45
CA VAL A 206 14.65 -9.99 0.27
C VAL A 206 15.95 -10.73 0.61
N ASP A 207 17.02 -10.47 -0.12
CA ASP A 207 18.34 -11.10 0.09
C ASP A 207 19.06 -10.59 1.36
N PHE A 208 18.56 -9.51 1.98
CA PHE A 208 19.19 -8.86 3.14
C PHE A 208 18.46 -9.20 4.43
N ASP A 209 19.15 -9.06 5.57
CA ASP A 209 18.51 -9.19 6.87
C ASP A 209 17.47 -8.07 7.10
N TYR A 210 16.54 -8.30 8.03
CA TYR A 210 15.40 -7.41 8.27
C TYR A 210 15.82 -5.97 8.60
N GLU A 211 16.84 -5.76 9.45
CA GLU A 211 17.28 -4.42 9.84
C GLU A 211 17.90 -3.67 8.65
N LEU A 212 18.66 -4.37 7.83
CA LEU A 212 19.24 -3.80 6.62
C LEU A 212 18.18 -3.51 5.57
N GLN A 213 17.17 -4.38 5.40
CA GLN A 213 16.02 -4.11 4.52
C GLN A 213 15.33 -2.78 4.87
N GLN A 214 15.10 -2.51 6.17
CA GLN A 214 14.44 -1.26 6.61
C GLN A 214 15.27 -0.02 6.24
N LYS A 215 16.60 -0.12 6.28
CA LYS A 215 17.50 0.98 5.93
C LYS A 215 17.67 1.16 4.43
N ILE A 216 17.71 0.07 3.67
CA ILE A 216 17.79 0.12 2.19
C ILE A 216 16.54 0.74 1.60
N THR A 217 15.36 0.38 2.12
CA THR A 217 14.06 0.84 1.60
C THR A 217 13.66 2.25 2.05
N GLY A 218 14.43 2.88 2.94
CA GLY A 218 14.08 4.20 3.51
C GLY A 218 12.97 4.14 4.56
N LYS A 219 12.55 2.94 4.98
CA LYS A 219 11.64 2.80 6.10
C LYS A 219 12.28 3.24 7.42
N ARG A 220 13.59 3.06 7.55
CA ARG A 220 14.42 3.62 8.63
C ARG A 220 15.60 4.37 8.04
N ILE A 221 15.82 5.60 8.46
CA ILE A 221 16.84 6.48 7.92
C ILE A 221 17.86 6.83 9.02
N GLY A 222 19.13 6.69 8.70
CA GLY A 222 20.22 6.93 9.64
C GLY A 222 20.16 5.99 10.85
N ASP A 223 20.31 6.57 12.04
CA ASP A 223 20.26 5.83 13.33
C ASP A 223 18.85 5.81 13.97
N ASP A 224 17.87 6.45 13.35
CA ASP A 224 16.49 6.46 13.85
C ASP A 224 15.82 5.10 13.61
N LYS A 225 15.43 4.44 14.70
CA LYS A 225 14.77 3.12 14.65
C LYS A 225 13.27 3.19 14.42
N ARG A 226 12.69 4.40 14.40
CA ARG A 226 11.27 4.58 14.14
C ARG A 226 11.00 4.47 12.65
N ASP A 227 9.93 3.78 12.30
CA ASP A 227 9.53 3.56 10.92
C ASP A 227 8.96 4.85 10.30
N LYS A 228 9.40 5.19 9.09
CA LYS A 228 9.02 6.37 8.30
C LYS A 228 8.10 5.94 7.16
N PRO A 229 6.85 6.43 7.10
CA PRO A 229 5.94 6.03 6.01
C PRO A 229 6.24 6.74 4.68
N PHE A 230 6.79 7.95 4.69
CA PHE A 230 6.77 8.87 3.55
C PHE A 230 7.28 8.28 2.23
N TRP A 231 8.29 7.41 2.28
CA TRP A 231 8.91 6.89 1.07
C TRP A 231 8.18 5.66 0.54
N MET A 232 8.12 4.58 1.32
CA MET A 232 7.49 3.33 0.88
C MET A 232 6.00 3.52 0.62
N GLU A 233 5.28 4.11 1.57
CA GLU A 233 3.84 4.34 1.47
C GLU A 233 3.52 5.44 0.44
N GLY A 234 4.33 6.49 0.39
CA GLY A 234 4.18 7.54 -0.62
C GLY A 234 4.23 7.00 -2.04
N TYR A 235 5.18 6.11 -2.32
CA TYR A 235 5.25 5.42 -3.61
C TYR A 235 4.03 4.56 -3.88
N ALA A 236 3.70 3.67 -2.96
CA ALA A 236 2.57 2.77 -3.14
C ALA A 236 1.26 3.55 -3.32
N THR A 237 1.07 4.65 -2.58
CA THR A 237 -0.12 5.52 -2.70
C THR A 237 -0.17 6.23 -4.04
N TYR A 238 0.90 6.94 -4.43
CA TYR A 238 0.90 7.66 -5.71
C TYR A 238 0.69 6.73 -6.91
N PHE A 239 1.42 5.62 -6.95
CA PHE A 239 1.35 4.71 -8.10
C PHE A 239 0.07 3.90 -8.14
N SER A 240 -0.54 3.58 -7.00
CA SER A 240 -1.83 2.89 -7.02
C SER A 240 -2.90 3.74 -7.71
N HIS A 241 -2.97 5.02 -7.40
CA HIS A 241 -3.92 5.94 -8.04
C HIS A 241 -3.56 6.22 -9.51
N LEU A 242 -2.26 6.38 -9.81
CA LEU A 242 -1.79 6.59 -11.18
C LEU A 242 -2.11 5.39 -12.08
N TYR A 243 -1.80 4.19 -11.64
CA TYR A 243 -1.99 2.99 -12.46
C TYR A 243 -3.46 2.60 -12.58
N TYR A 244 -4.23 2.78 -11.52
CA TYR A 244 -5.68 2.63 -11.62
C TYR A 244 -6.27 3.63 -12.63
N SER A 245 -5.89 4.91 -12.57
CA SER A 245 -6.33 5.93 -13.53
C SER A 245 -5.96 5.60 -14.98
N ARG A 246 -4.80 4.99 -15.19
CA ARG A 246 -4.39 4.51 -16.53
C ARG A 246 -5.24 3.33 -17.00
N ASP A 247 -5.53 2.38 -16.14
CA ASP A 247 -6.35 1.22 -16.49
C ASP A 247 -7.76 1.62 -16.91
N ILE A 248 -8.38 2.55 -16.18
CA ILE A 248 -9.71 3.07 -16.51
C ILE A 248 -9.70 4.19 -17.54
N ASN A 249 -8.51 4.66 -17.96
CA ASN A 249 -8.30 5.79 -18.86
C ASN A 249 -9.00 7.08 -18.36
N ASP A 250 -8.96 7.33 -17.05
CA ASP A 250 -9.52 8.51 -16.41
C ASP A 250 -8.61 9.04 -15.29
N PHE A 251 -7.86 10.10 -15.59
CA PHE A 251 -6.95 10.73 -14.64
C PHE A 251 -7.67 11.61 -13.61
N SER A 252 -8.97 11.84 -13.73
CA SER A 252 -9.73 12.56 -12.70
C SER A 252 -9.70 11.82 -11.37
N HIS A 253 -9.64 10.48 -11.37
CA HIS A 253 -9.44 9.70 -10.15
C HIS A 253 -8.13 10.07 -9.44
N LEU A 254 -6.98 10.01 -10.14
CA LEU A 254 -5.69 10.40 -9.56
C LEU A 254 -5.73 11.83 -9.00
N GLN A 255 -6.25 12.78 -9.80
CA GLN A 255 -6.30 14.18 -9.41
C GLN A 255 -7.16 14.39 -8.16
N ASN A 256 -8.30 13.73 -8.09
CA ASN A 256 -9.23 13.83 -6.97
C ASN A 256 -8.67 13.23 -5.68
N GLU A 257 -8.07 12.05 -5.75
CA GLU A 257 -7.47 11.38 -4.60
C GLU A 257 -6.26 12.18 -4.07
N MET A 258 -5.39 12.62 -4.96
CA MET A 258 -4.23 13.44 -4.58
C MET A 258 -4.67 14.79 -4.02
N TYR A 259 -5.67 15.45 -4.62
CA TYR A 259 -6.24 16.70 -4.10
C TYR A 259 -6.81 16.48 -2.69
N GLY A 260 -7.69 15.49 -2.53
CA GLY A 260 -8.27 15.14 -1.24
C GLY A 260 -7.22 14.82 -0.19
N GLY A 261 -6.18 14.10 -0.57
CA GLY A 261 -5.07 13.73 0.31
C GLY A 261 -4.25 14.91 0.83
N LEU A 262 -4.17 16.03 0.13
CA LEU A 262 -3.37 17.19 0.56
C LEU A 262 -4.21 18.33 1.13
N PHE A 263 -5.34 18.63 0.49
CA PHE A 263 -6.15 19.82 0.77
C PHE A 263 -7.37 19.54 1.65
N SER A 264 -7.56 18.30 2.12
CA SER A 264 -8.58 17.98 3.11
C SER A 264 -7.97 17.66 4.49
N CYS A 265 -8.84 17.54 5.49
CA CYS A 265 -8.49 16.98 6.79
C CYS A 265 -9.18 15.63 6.98
N TYR A 266 -8.44 14.63 7.47
CA TYR A 266 -9.00 13.33 7.85
C TYR A 266 -9.68 13.33 9.23
N CYS A 267 -9.79 14.47 9.90
CA CYS A 267 -10.19 14.57 11.32
C CYS A 267 -11.44 15.42 11.58
N GLY A 268 -12.20 15.77 10.53
CA GLY A 268 -13.46 16.52 10.66
C GLY A 268 -13.34 18.02 10.36
N ASP A 269 -14.46 18.71 10.38
CA ASP A 269 -14.54 20.13 10.04
C ASP A 269 -13.76 21.01 11.02
N ASN A 270 -13.13 22.05 10.53
CA ASN A 270 -12.32 23.02 11.27
C ASN A 270 -10.96 22.52 11.78
N GLN A 271 -10.49 21.36 11.35
CA GLN A 271 -9.13 20.91 11.62
C GLN A 271 -8.19 21.29 10.47
N PRO A 272 -6.88 21.44 10.73
CA PRO A 272 -5.93 21.80 9.69
C PRO A 272 -5.87 20.71 8.61
N THR A 273 -5.75 21.14 7.35
CA THR A 273 -5.54 20.25 6.21
C THR A 273 -4.21 19.49 6.35
N ILE A 274 -4.03 18.41 5.61
CA ILE A 274 -2.75 17.69 5.57
C ILE A 274 -1.60 18.62 5.15
N LYS A 275 -1.84 19.50 4.17
CA LYS A 275 -0.87 20.54 3.79
C LYS A 275 -0.46 21.43 4.97
N GLU A 276 -1.43 21.94 5.73
CA GLU A 276 -1.17 22.79 6.89
C GLU A 276 -0.45 22.04 8.01
N ARG A 277 -0.81 20.78 8.25
CA ARG A 277 -0.13 19.91 9.23
C ARG A 277 1.32 19.68 8.85
N TYR A 278 1.59 19.41 7.58
CA TYR A 278 2.94 19.25 7.06
C TYR A 278 3.76 20.53 7.20
N LEU A 279 3.26 21.66 6.71
CA LEU A 279 3.98 22.94 6.72
C LEU A 279 4.24 23.52 8.12
N ASN A 280 3.55 23.02 9.15
CA ASN A 280 3.73 23.39 10.56
C ASN A 280 4.31 22.26 11.42
N GLY A 281 4.61 21.12 10.80
CA GLY A 281 5.13 19.90 11.42
C GLY A 281 6.65 19.73 11.27
N PRO A 282 7.14 18.53 11.54
CA PRO A 282 8.51 18.16 11.23
C PRO A 282 8.71 17.97 9.73
N GLU A 283 9.97 18.06 9.30
CA GLU A 283 10.36 17.69 7.93
C GLU A 283 9.85 16.29 7.57
N LEU A 284 9.45 16.10 6.32
CA LEU A 284 8.77 14.87 5.84
C LEU A 284 9.51 13.57 6.23
N TYR A 285 10.84 13.56 6.14
CA TYR A 285 11.66 12.40 6.51
C TYR A 285 11.77 12.17 8.03
N ASN A 286 11.27 13.08 8.86
CA ASN A 286 11.17 12.92 10.32
C ASN A 286 9.77 12.49 10.77
N VAL A 287 8.78 12.52 9.88
CA VAL A 287 7.43 12.00 10.16
C VAL A 287 7.49 10.49 10.40
N THR A 288 6.88 10.04 11.49
CA THR A 288 6.78 8.62 11.85
C THR A 288 5.32 8.16 11.91
N TRP A 289 5.12 6.86 11.98
CA TRP A 289 3.79 6.28 12.15
C TRP A 289 3.07 6.81 13.40
N GLU A 290 3.82 7.04 14.47
CA GLU A 290 3.28 7.50 15.76
C GLU A 290 3.06 9.02 15.79
N SER A 291 3.78 9.79 14.98
CA SER A 291 3.67 11.24 14.98
C SER A 291 2.51 11.73 14.09
N ASP A 292 2.53 11.40 12.81
CA ASP A 292 1.50 11.78 11.85
C ASP A 292 1.54 10.90 10.60
N TRP A 293 0.98 9.70 10.69
CA TRP A 293 0.97 8.75 9.58
C TRP A 293 0.29 9.32 8.32
N ALA A 294 -0.78 10.12 8.48
CA ALA A 294 -1.52 10.66 7.34
C ALA A 294 -0.67 11.67 6.53
N VAL A 295 0.14 12.51 7.22
CA VAL A 295 1.14 13.33 6.54
C VAL A 295 2.16 12.44 5.82
N GLY A 296 2.65 11.40 6.47
CA GLY A 296 3.60 10.47 5.85
C GLY A 296 3.08 9.84 4.57
N TYR A 297 1.85 9.35 4.55
CA TYR A 297 1.21 8.78 3.34
C TYR A 297 0.95 9.83 2.27
N GLN A 298 0.20 10.86 2.62
CA GLN A 298 -0.35 11.78 1.63
C GLN A 298 0.71 12.76 1.09
N VAL A 299 1.50 13.35 1.99
CA VAL A 299 2.60 14.23 1.56
C VAL A 299 3.72 13.41 0.92
N GLY A 300 3.95 12.18 1.40
CA GLY A 300 4.86 11.23 0.74
C GLY A 300 4.46 10.95 -0.70
N ALA A 301 3.16 10.72 -0.97
CA ALA A 301 2.65 10.54 -2.33
C ALA A 301 2.89 11.79 -3.21
N TRP A 302 2.68 12.98 -2.67
CA TRP A 302 2.97 14.24 -3.38
C TRP A 302 4.46 14.45 -3.61
N PHE A 303 5.32 14.07 -2.68
CA PHE A 303 6.77 14.11 -2.88
C PHE A 303 7.21 13.18 -4.02
N VAL A 304 6.65 11.98 -4.09
CA VAL A 304 6.88 11.05 -5.21
C VAL A 304 6.35 11.63 -6.52
N ALA A 305 5.16 12.23 -6.54
CA ALA A 305 4.63 12.92 -7.73
C ALA A 305 5.54 14.06 -8.19
N TYR A 306 6.10 14.84 -7.25
CA TYR A 306 7.06 15.90 -7.52
C TYR A 306 8.34 15.36 -8.19
N LEU A 307 8.92 14.29 -7.63
CA LEU A 307 10.09 13.64 -8.23
C LEU A 307 9.78 13.05 -9.61
N ASN A 308 8.60 12.42 -9.75
CA ASN A 308 8.15 11.89 -11.03
C ASN A 308 8.00 12.99 -12.11
N ASN A 309 7.50 14.15 -11.74
CA ASN A 309 7.39 15.29 -12.65
C ASN A 309 8.76 15.81 -13.11
N ILE A 310 9.79 15.75 -12.27
CA ILE A 310 11.14 16.24 -12.58
C ILE A 310 11.94 15.21 -13.36
N HIS A 311 11.92 13.95 -12.95
CA HIS A 311 12.83 12.88 -13.41
C HIS A 311 12.17 11.85 -14.30
N GLY A 312 10.84 11.84 -14.37
CA GLY A 312 10.09 10.81 -15.08
C GLY A 312 9.95 9.50 -14.30
N GLU A 313 9.02 8.67 -14.74
CA GLU A 313 8.62 7.44 -14.06
C GLU A 313 9.73 6.39 -14.00
N ASP A 314 10.60 6.34 -14.99
CA ASP A 314 11.73 5.40 -15.02
C ASP A 314 12.67 5.57 -13.81
N SER A 315 12.85 6.79 -13.31
CA SER A 315 13.70 7.07 -12.14
C SER A 315 13.24 6.34 -10.88
N ILE A 316 11.96 6.09 -10.79
CA ILE A 316 11.30 5.42 -9.70
C ILE A 316 11.60 3.94 -9.69
N PHE A 317 11.45 3.29 -10.86
CA PHE A 317 11.88 1.90 -11.03
C PHE A 317 13.38 1.76 -10.81
N ASP A 318 14.17 2.72 -11.29
CA ASP A 318 15.62 2.74 -11.10
C ASP A 318 16.00 2.76 -9.62
N PHE A 319 15.26 3.51 -8.78
CA PHE A 319 15.49 3.49 -7.34
C PHE A 319 15.31 2.08 -6.76
N TRP A 320 14.15 1.45 -7.01
CA TRP A 320 13.86 0.13 -6.44
C TRP A 320 14.79 -0.96 -6.97
N PHE A 321 15.18 -0.92 -8.24
CA PHE A 321 16.17 -1.87 -8.75
C PHE A 321 17.58 -1.62 -8.18
N LYS A 322 17.93 -0.38 -7.84
CA LYS A 322 19.20 -0.10 -7.17
C LYS A 322 19.25 -0.62 -5.74
N THR A 323 18.14 -0.76 -5.05
CA THR A 323 18.12 -1.34 -3.70
C THR A 323 18.67 -2.77 -3.66
N GLN A 324 18.64 -3.49 -4.77
CA GLN A 324 19.20 -4.84 -4.91
C GLN A 324 20.72 -4.92 -4.67
N ASN A 325 21.42 -3.80 -4.68
CA ASN A 325 22.88 -3.76 -4.44
C ASN A 325 23.25 -3.65 -2.96
N GLY A 326 22.26 -3.52 -2.06
CA GLY A 326 22.46 -3.43 -0.61
C GLY A 326 22.95 -2.09 -0.07
N LYS A 327 23.05 -1.06 -0.93
CA LYS A 327 23.34 0.29 -0.46
C LYS A 327 22.15 0.86 0.34
N LEU A 328 22.45 1.74 1.29
CA LEU A 328 21.41 2.40 2.09
C LEU A 328 20.56 3.34 1.24
N PHE A 329 19.40 3.69 1.77
CA PHE A 329 18.45 4.58 1.13
C PHE A 329 19.09 5.88 0.62
N GLU A 330 19.87 6.54 1.46
CA GLU A 330 20.51 7.82 1.16
C GLU A 330 21.45 7.74 -0.06
N GLU A 331 22.22 6.65 -0.14
CA GLU A 331 23.14 6.41 -1.24
C GLU A 331 22.40 6.08 -2.54
N ASN A 332 21.36 5.23 -2.47
CA ASN A 332 20.54 4.89 -3.62
C ASN A 332 19.77 6.11 -4.13
N PHE A 333 19.25 6.94 -3.23
CA PHE A 333 18.56 8.17 -3.57
C PHE A 333 19.48 9.15 -4.31
N LEU A 334 20.67 9.40 -3.76
CA LEU A 334 21.69 10.24 -4.39
C LEU A 334 22.10 9.71 -5.77
N ASP A 335 22.30 8.40 -5.88
CA ASP A 335 22.72 7.74 -7.13
C ASP A 335 21.66 7.83 -8.24
N VAL A 336 20.38 7.92 -7.90
CA VAL A 336 19.26 8.01 -8.86
C VAL A 336 18.91 9.45 -9.20
N TYR A 337 18.77 10.29 -8.18
CA TYR A 337 18.24 11.64 -8.34
C TYR A 337 19.32 12.73 -8.42
N GLY A 338 20.58 12.38 -8.14
CA GLY A 338 21.72 13.30 -8.27
C GLY A 338 21.86 14.32 -7.15
N LYS A 339 20.94 14.33 -6.17
CA LYS A 339 20.98 15.17 -4.97
C LYS A 339 20.59 14.38 -3.72
N ASP A 340 21.02 14.86 -2.56
CA ASP A 340 20.57 14.32 -1.27
C ASP A 340 19.05 14.48 -1.11
N TYR A 341 18.40 13.49 -0.49
CA TYR A 341 16.94 13.48 -0.31
C TYR A 341 16.44 14.63 0.55
N ARG A 342 17.23 15.12 1.53
CA ARG A 342 16.86 16.28 2.35
C ARG A 342 16.75 17.53 1.50
N THR A 343 17.72 17.74 0.60
CA THR A 343 17.67 18.86 -0.35
C THR A 343 16.40 18.81 -1.21
N TYR A 344 16.00 17.62 -1.69
CA TYR A 344 14.76 17.49 -2.44
C TYR A 344 13.52 17.72 -1.59
N VAL A 345 13.52 17.28 -0.32
CA VAL A 345 12.41 17.56 0.60
C VAL A 345 12.29 19.06 0.88
N ASP A 346 13.40 19.78 1.07
CA ASP A 346 13.40 21.24 1.25
C ASP A 346 12.86 21.95 0.00
N GLU A 347 13.33 21.58 -1.20
CA GLU A 347 12.82 22.12 -2.47
C GLU A 347 11.32 21.82 -2.67
N PHE A 348 10.87 20.65 -2.30
CA PHE A 348 9.47 20.24 -2.35
C PHE A 348 8.62 21.02 -1.32
N GLU A 349 9.10 21.20 -0.09
CA GLU A 349 8.40 22.01 0.90
C GLU A 349 8.23 23.45 0.43
N ASP A 350 9.29 24.05 -0.14
CA ASP A 350 9.24 25.38 -0.74
C ASP A 350 8.23 25.45 -1.89
N PHE A 351 8.16 24.42 -2.72
CA PHE A 351 7.15 24.29 -3.77
C PHE A 351 5.73 24.25 -3.19
N ILE A 352 5.46 23.36 -2.23
CA ILE A 352 4.14 23.23 -1.58
C ILE A 352 3.73 24.51 -0.86
N ARG A 353 4.69 25.22 -0.24
CA ARG A 353 4.46 26.44 0.53
C ARG A 353 4.13 27.64 -0.34
N ASN A 354 4.84 27.80 -1.45
CA ASN A 354 4.82 29.02 -2.26
C ASN A 354 3.92 28.92 -3.49
N SER A 355 3.49 27.72 -3.89
CA SER A 355 2.64 27.52 -5.06
C SER A 355 1.15 27.59 -4.72
N SER A 356 0.35 28.05 -5.68
CA SER A 356 -1.10 27.95 -5.65
C SER A 356 -1.56 26.48 -5.77
N GLU A 357 -2.79 26.18 -5.36
CA GLU A 357 -3.38 24.85 -5.56
C GLU A 357 -3.32 24.39 -7.02
N SER A 358 -3.59 25.28 -7.97
CA SER A 358 -3.54 24.98 -9.40
C SER A 358 -2.13 24.61 -9.86
N GLU A 359 -1.09 25.29 -9.36
CA GLU A 359 0.30 24.98 -9.69
C GLU A 359 0.72 23.64 -9.09
N ILE A 360 0.31 23.36 -7.83
CA ILE A 360 0.57 22.06 -7.19
C ILE A 360 -0.11 20.95 -8.00
N MET A 361 -1.38 21.12 -8.36
CA MET A 361 -2.10 20.12 -9.15
C MET A 361 -1.53 19.89 -10.55
N SER A 362 -0.87 20.91 -11.13
CA SER A 362 -0.34 20.85 -12.50
C SER A 362 0.82 19.86 -12.69
N ILE A 363 1.45 19.37 -11.61
CA ILE A 363 2.49 18.34 -11.71
C ILE A 363 1.92 16.92 -11.93
N LEU A 364 0.61 16.73 -11.73
CA LEU A 364 -0.04 15.44 -11.95
C LEU A 364 -0.40 15.26 -13.43
N PRO A 365 -0.33 14.02 -13.95
CA PRO A 365 -0.86 13.70 -15.26
C PRO A 365 -2.34 14.10 -15.40
N SER A 366 -2.72 14.60 -16.58
CA SER A 366 -4.09 15.06 -16.88
C SER A 366 -4.69 14.40 -18.13
N SER A 367 -3.92 13.59 -18.85
CA SER A 367 -4.36 12.88 -20.06
C SER A 367 -3.40 11.72 -20.37
#